data_db25202d890194c9d61a8a043c058f44
#
_entry.id   db25202d890194c9d61a8a043c058f44
#
_cell.length_a   1.000
_cell.length_b   1.000
_cell.length_c   1.000
_cell.angle_alpha   90.00
_cell.angle_beta   90.00
_cell.angle_gamma   90.00
#
_symmetry.space_group_name_H-M   'P 1'
#
loop_
_entity.id
_entity.type
_entity.pdbx_description
1 polymer ?
#
loop_
_entity_poly.entity_id
_entity_poly.type
_entity_poly.pdbx_seq_one_letter_code
_entity_poly.pdbx_strand_id
1 'polypeptide(L)'
;MSLGAFCQLRIPHLPAASPAPQPSAPAAAVTAPAAAVAAPGTSQLFTSAGAAWLYNPPSGSGLNISGMVQGLTVQVNTHDQGFDYPVQYADGSLGCTTFTDTLYYQFNDRICVPNPAGGFHPSVGGWGANDGHLIVINAATRTYYDFWKLMVDANGQPTTTNVGQVVSGSLDASNGTPGTTAATISGLAGDIMPGELDCATCLQHALNVVVPSVMNSNLVSAQAPAAKTDGQVYGAIFREGAKLRFDPAVNVDTLPVSTAVKAILHALQNYGAVITDQTGGTSIGFYSALAVAPDLTGLDQVKGHLLLYF
;
A
#
# COMPACT_ATOMS: atom_id res chain seq x y z
N MET A 1 14.32 -60.17 29.73
CA MET A 1 13.69 -59.27 28.80
C MET A 1 14.04 -57.84 29.23
N SER A 2 15.01 -57.24 28.54
CA SER A 2 15.68 -56.01 28.96
C SER A 2 15.04 -54.81 28.21
N LEU A 3 14.55 -53.83 28.94
CA LEU A 3 14.09 -52.54 28.44
C LEU A 3 15.30 -51.65 28.17
N GLY A 4 15.46 -51.27 26.87
CA GLY A 4 16.46 -50.32 26.44
C GLY A 4 16.08 -48.89 26.80
N ALA A 5 16.99 -48.20 27.49
CA ALA A 5 16.89 -46.79 27.81
C ALA A 5 17.26 -45.96 26.58
N PHE A 6 16.33 -45.12 26.10
CA PHE A 6 16.62 -44.10 25.09
C PHE A 6 17.30 -42.90 25.78
N CYS A 7 18.58 -42.69 25.43
CA CYS A 7 19.33 -41.52 25.83
C CYS A 7 18.92 -40.33 24.95
N GLN A 8 18.21 -39.34 25.51
CA GLN A 8 17.95 -38.08 24.84
C GLN A 8 19.19 -37.18 24.92
N LEU A 9 19.84 -36.96 23.79
CA LEU A 9 20.88 -35.93 23.67
C LEU A 9 20.20 -34.55 23.73
N ARG A 10 20.45 -33.80 24.79
CA ARG A 10 20.16 -32.37 24.86
C ARG A 10 21.22 -31.60 24.05
N ILE A 11 20.83 -30.97 22.98
CA ILE A 11 21.68 -30.02 22.26
C ILE A 11 21.62 -28.69 23.04
N PRO A 12 22.76 -28.12 23.46
CA PRO A 12 22.78 -26.83 24.13
C PRO A 12 22.42 -25.73 23.10
N HIS A 13 21.42 -24.91 23.42
CA HIS A 13 21.11 -23.68 22.68
C HIS A 13 22.30 -22.71 22.84
N LEU A 14 22.97 -22.43 21.73
CA LEU A 14 23.88 -21.29 21.62
C LEU A 14 23.03 -20.02 21.56
N PRO A 15 23.35 -18.97 22.34
CA PRO A 15 22.69 -17.68 22.20
C PRO A 15 23.01 -17.08 20.83
N ALA A 16 21.99 -16.61 20.15
CA ALA A 16 22.12 -15.87 18.88
C ALA A 16 22.98 -14.61 19.14
N ALA A 17 24.03 -14.45 18.37
CA ALA A 17 24.85 -13.24 18.40
C ALA A 17 24.02 -12.05 17.91
N SER A 18 23.96 -10.96 18.68
CA SER A 18 23.36 -9.70 18.26
C SER A 18 24.09 -9.19 17.02
N PRO A 19 23.35 -8.75 15.99
CA PRO A 19 23.98 -8.14 14.82
C PRO A 19 24.68 -6.83 15.22
N ALA A 20 25.90 -6.64 14.73
CA ALA A 20 26.66 -5.42 14.93
C ALA A 20 25.94 -4.24 14.25
N PRO A 21 26.00 -3.01 14.81
CA PRO A 21 25.41 -1.84 14.19
C PRO A 21 26.07 -1.58 12.83
N GLN A 22 25.25 -1.50 11.77
CA GLN A 22 25.71 -1.08 10.46
C GLN A 22 26.10 0.42 10.50
N PRO A 23 27.19 0.81 9.85
CA PRO A 23 27.52 2.22 9.71
C PRO A 23 26.47 2.90 8.82
N SER A 24 25.90 4.00 9.31
CA SER A 24 25.01 4.86 8.55
C SER A 24 25.75 5.41 7.34
N ALA A 25 25.25 5.13 6.14
CA ALA A 25 25.72 5.78 4.93
C ALA A 25 25.39 7.29 4.99
N PRO A 26 26.27 8.16 4.48
CA PRO A 26 25.98 9.59 4.40
C PRO A 26 24.76 9.81 3.50
N ALA A 27 23.79 10.58 3.98
CA ALA A 27 22.64 10.98 3.20
C ALA A 27 23.11 11.74 1.94
N ALA A 28 22.89 11.14 0.78
CA ALA A 28 23.05 11.83 -0.49
C ALA A 28 22.01 12.95 -0.57
N ALA A 29 22.46 14.17 -0.89
CA ALA A 29 21.56 15.29 -1.11
C ALA A 29 20.61 14.95 -2.27
N VAL A 30 19.34 14.75 -1.95
CA VAL A 30 18.27 14.56 -2.94
C VAL A 30 18.07 15.91 -3.62
N THR A 31 18.56 16.06 -4.84
CA THR A 31 18.17 17.18 -5.70
C THR A 31 16.69 17.01 -6.01
N ALA A 32 15.91 18.05 -5.69
CA ALA A 32 14.49 18.08 -5.99
C ALA A 32 14.23 17.74 -7.46
N PRO A 33 13.28 16.84 -7.79
CA PRO A 33 12.94 16.53 -9.16
C PRO A 33 12.40 17.77 -9.88
N ALA A 34 12.71 17.88 -11.17
CA ALA A 34 12.16 18.91 -12.04
C ALA A 34 10.64 18.96 -11.92
N ALA A 35 10.09 20.18 -11.95
CA ALA A 35 8.69 20.46 -11.73
C ALA A 35 7.77 19.43 -12.44
N ALA A 36 7.09 18.63 -11.66
CA ALA A 36 6.11 17.68 -12.15
C ALA A 36 4.98 18.46 -12.84
N VAL A 37 4.56 18.00 -14.01
CA VAL A 37 3.30 18.41 -14.61
C VAL A 37 2.23 18.17 -13.54
N ALA A 38 1.46 19.22 -13.21
CA ALA A 38 0.42 19.11 -12.18
C ALA A 38 -0.49 17.92 -12.51
N ALA A 39 -0.44 16.91 -11.64
CA ALA A 39 -1.28 15.74 -11.79
C ALA A 39 -2.75 16.17 -11.63
N PRO A 40 -3.67 15.69 -12.49
CA PRO A 40 -5.09 15.79 -12.17
C PRO A 40 -5.34 15.09 -10.84
N GLY A 41 -6.11 15.69 -9.94
CA GLY A 41 -6.45 15.08 -8.65
C GLY A 41 -7.00 13.67 -8.86
N THR A 42 -6.67 12.75 -7.96
CA THR A 42 -7.00 11.31 -8.07
C THR A 42 -8.49 11.01 -8.15
N SER A 43 -9.34 11.87 -7.62
CA SER A 43 -10.80 11.77 -7.77
C SER A 43 -11.28 11.66 -9.22
N GLN A 44 -10.40 11.89 -10.19
CA GLN A 44 -10.68 11.78 -11.62
C GLN A 44 -9.92 10.64 -12.33
N LEU A 45 -9.03 9.91 -11.66
CA LEU A 45 -8.25 8.87 -12.33
C LEU A 45 -9.12 7.67 -12.74
N PHE A 46 -9.96 7.18 -11.84
CA PHE A 46 -10.83 6.04 -12.10
C PHE A 46 -12.27 6.52 -12.31
N THR A 47 -12.78 6.45 -13.54
CA THR A 47 -14.10 7.01 -13.89
C THR A 47 -15.14 5.94 -14.22
N SER A 48 -14.78 4.67 -14.21
CA SER A 48 -15.68 3.59 -14.63
C SER A 48 -16.61 3.09 -13.51
N ALA A 49 -17.72 2.48 -13.89
CA ALA A 49 -18.60 1.76 -12.95
C ALA A 49 -17.89 0.60 -12.23
N GLY A 50 -16.82 0.05 -12.80
CA GLY A 50 -16.00 -0.98 -12.18
C GLY A 50 -15.24 -0.49 -10.94
N ALA A 51 -14.99 0.81 -10.83
CA ALA A 51 -14.37 1.43 -9.67
C ALA A 51 -15.37 1.82 -8.56
N ALA A 52 -16.57 1.29 -8.59
CA ALA A 52 -17.64 1.67 -7.64
C ALA A 52 -17.21 1.54 -6.17
N TRP A 53 -16.34 0.59 -5.82
CA TRP A 53 -15.85 0.43 -4.45
C TRP A 53 -15.00 1.60 -3.96
N LEU A 54 -14.39 2.38 -4.86
CA LEU A 54 -13.63 3.59 -4.53
C LEU A 54 -14.54 4.75 -4.07
N TYR A 55 -15.83 4.72 -4.43
CA TYR A 55 -16.75 5.83 -4.22
C TYR A 55 -17.97 5.47 -3.37
N ASN A 56 -18.13 4.21 -3.00
CA ASN A 56 -19.24 3.76 -2.19
C ASN A 56 -18.74 3.22 -0.84
N PRO A 57 -19.23 3.76 0.28
CA PRO A 57 -18.85 3.25 1.60
C PRO A 57 -19.39 1.83 1.80
N PRO A 58 -18.76 1.04 2.67
CA PRO A 58 -19.33 -0.22 3.09
C PRO A 58 -20.70 0.01 3.76
N SER A 59 -21.65 -0.89 3.49
CA SER A 59 -23.00 -0.83 4.04
C SER A 59 -23.21 -1.90 5.13
N GLY A 60 -24.23 -1.68 5.95
CA GLY A 60 -24.57 -2.61 7.05
C GLY A 60 -23.93 -2.21 8.38
N SER A 61 -23.93 -3.15 9.32
CA SER A 61 -23.35 -2.95 10.66
C SER A 61 -21.89 -3.36 10.67
N GLY A 62 -21.00 -2.41 10.92
CA GLY A 62 -19.58 -2.70 11.10
C GLY A 62 -19.29 -3.31 12.48
N LEU A 63 -18.29 -4.17 12.53
CA LEU A 63 -17.72 -4.68 13.77
C LEU A 63 -16.90 -3.55 14.44
N ASN A 64 -17.24 -3.20 15.67
CA ASN A 64 -16.42 -2.28 16.45
C ASN A 64 -15.10 -2.96 16.85
N ILE A 65 -13.99 -2.39 16.39
CA ILE A 65 -12.63 -2.91 16.63
C ILE A 65 -11.81 -2.04 17.59
N SER A 66 -12.44 -1.11 18.30
CA SER A 66 -11.76 -0.16 19.20
C SER A 66 -10.78 -0.82 20.17
N GLY A 67 -11.18 -1.95 20.78
CA GLY A 67 -10.30 -2.70 21.69
C GLY A 67 -9.09 -3.35 20.98
N MET A 68 -9.20 -3.62 19.69
CA MET A 68 -8.17 -4.30 18.91
C MET A 68 -7.12 -3.33 18.35
N VAL A 69 -7.51 -2.09 18.10
CA VAL A 69 -6.62 -1.07 17.52
C VAL A 69 -5.89 -0.20 18.55
N GLN A 70 -6.20 -0.34 19.84
CA GLN A 70 -5.62 0.51 20.90
C GLN A 70 -4.08 0.46 20.93
N GLY A 71 -3.51 -0.74 20.76
CA GLY A 71 -2.06 -0.93 20.74
C GLY A 71 -1.37 -0.63 19.40
N LEU A 72 -2.13 -0.25 18.38
CA LEU A 72 -1.61 0.00 17.05
C LEU A 72 -1.34 1.47 16.83
N THR A 73 -0.32 1.80 16.03
CA THR A 73 -0.11 3.14 15.49
C THR A 73 -0.89 3.28 14.19
N VAL A 74 -1.50 4.44 13.94
CA VAL A 74 -2.10 4.76 12.63
C VAL A 74 -1.22 5.77 11.92
N GLN A 75 -0.85 5.50 10.67
CA GLN A 75 0.09 6.31 9.91
C GLN A 75 -0.30 6.42 8.44
N VAL A 76 0.32 7.37 7.74
CA VAL A 76 0.36 7.44 6.28
C VAL A 76 1.76 7.02 5.85
N ASN A 77 1.85 6.04 4.97
CA ASN A 77 3.11 5.56 4.44
C ASN A 77 3.63 6.55 3.39
N THR A 78 4.84 7.04 3.56
CA THR A 78 5.41 8.12 2.75
C THR A 78 6.80 7.75 2.25
N HIS A 79 7.30 8.47 1.24
CA HIS A 79 8.57 8.16 0.58
C HIS A 79 9.76 8.19 1.54
N ASP A 80 9.79 9.12 2.46
CA ASP A 80 10.84 9.22 3.48
C ASP A 80 10.86 8.03 4.45
N GLN A 81 9.77 7.29 4.57
CA GLN A 81 9.64 6.04 5.34
C GLN A 81 9.88 4.79 4.49
N GLY A 82 9.84 4.93 3.16
CA GLY A 82 10.13 3.87 2.21
C GLY A 82 9.04 2.83 1.99
N PHE A 83 7.80 3.10 2.39
CA PHE A 83 6.65 2.21 2.24
C PHE A 83 5.52 2.85 1.42
N ASP A 84 5.86 3.84 0.63
CA ASP A 84 4.95 4.56 -0.26
C ASP A 84 4.68 3.80 -1.56
N TYR A 85 3.71 4.32 -2.32
CA TYR A 85 3.45 3.95 -3.71
C TYR A 85 3.71 5.17 -4.60
N PRO A 86 4.96 5.44 -4.97
CA PRO A 86 5.28 6.58 -5.81
C PRO A 86 4.53 6.52 -7.14
N VAL A 87 4.05 7.68 -7.60
CA VAL A 87 3.36 7.80 -8.88
C VAL A 87 4.16 8.69 -9.82
N GLN A 88 4.44 8.18 -11.02
CA GLN A 88 5.09 8.90 -12.10
C GLN A 88 4.22 8.92 -13.35
N TYR A 89 4.39 9.94 -14.17
CA TYR A 89 3.70 10.09 -15.45
C TYR A 89 4.65 9.89 -16.63
N ALA A 90 4.18 9.19 -17.66
CA ALA A 90 4.92 8.98 -18.90
C ALA A 90 3.94 9.04 -20.08
N ASP A 91 4.34 9.72 -21.16
CA ASP A 91 3.54 9.88 -22.37
C ASP A 91 3.96 8.96 -23.52
N GLY A 92 5.03 8.19 -23.31
CA GLY A 92 5.61 7.31 -24.31
C GLY A 92 6.59 7.99 -25.27
N SER A 93 6.79 9.31 -25.17
CA SER A 93 7.74 10.05 -26.05
C SER A 93 9.20 9.62 -25.89
N LEU A 94 9.54 9.10 -24.71
CA LEU A 94 10.87 8.58 -24.39
C LEU A 94 11.02 7.07 -24.65
N GLY A 95 10.08 6.49 -25.41
CA GLY A 95 10.04 5.05 -25.63
C GLY A 95 9.56 4.27 -24.41
N CYS A 96 9.84 2.97 -24.37
CA CYS A 96 9.46 2.13 -23.26
C CYS A 96 10.55 1.11 -22.91
N THR A 97 10.55 0.66 -21.66
CA THR A 97 11.37 -0.45 -21.19
C THR A 97 10.48 -1.68 -21.01
N THR A 98 10.93 -2.84 -21.54
CA THR A 98 10.17 -4.09 -21.40
C THR A 98 10.60 -4.81 -20.14
N PHE A 99 9.66 -5.01 -19.22
CA PHE A 99 9.85 -5.76 -17.98
C PHE A 99 9.24 -7.16 -18.07
N THR A 100 9.79 -8.08 -17.27
CA THR A 100 9.32 -9.47 -17.15
C THR A 100 8.99 -9.75 -15.70
N ASP A 101 7.76 -10.22 -15.43
CA ASP A 101 7.33 -10.73 -14.12
C ASP A 101 8.05 -12.04 -13.80
N THR A 102 8.65 -12.17 -12.61
CA THR A 102 9.42 -13.36 -12.23
C THR A 102 8.83 -14.14 -11.07
N LEU A 103 7.91 -13.59 -10.30
CA LEU A 103 7.40 -14.22 -9.07
C LEU A 103 6.13 -15.03 -9.29
N TYR A 104 5.29 -14.59 -10.19
CA TYR A 104 4.05 -15.28 -10.50
C TYR A 104 4.13 -15.88 -11.89
N TYR A 105 4.75 -17.06 -11.99
CA TYR A 105 4.97 -17.84 -13.23
C TYR A 105 3.75 -18.04 -14.14
N GLN A 106 2.59 -17.57 -13.72
CA GLN A 106 1.36 -17.71 -14.52
C GLN A 106 1.31 -16.75 -15.71
N PHE A 107 2.14 -15.72 -15.71
CA PHE A 107 1.96 -14.66 -16.70
C PHE A 107 3.23 -14.33 -17.47
N ASN A 108 4.34 -14.94 -17.44
CA ASN A 108 5.53 -14.64 -18.27
C ASN A 108 5.36 -13.39 -19.18
N ASP A 109 4.51 -12.46 -18.71
CA ASP A 109 4.08 -11.31 -19.46
C ASP A 109 5.22 -10.32 -19.54
N ARG A 110 5.58 -10.02 -20.75
CA ARG A 110 6.54 -8.97 -21.06
C ARG A 110 5.74 -7.68 -21.29
N ILE A 111 5.84 -6.77 -20.35
CA ILE A 111 5.11 -5.51 -20.39
C ILE A 111 6.07 -4.38 -20.77
N CYS A 112 5.77 -3.67 -21.87
CA CYS A 112 6.49 -2.47 -22.27
C CYS A 112 5.93 -1.27 -21.53
N VAL A 113 6.66 -0.78 -20.53
CA VAL A 113 6.25 0.37 -19.71
C VAL A 113 6.88 1.64 -20.25
N PRO A 114 6.11 2.69 -20.53
CA PRO A 114 6.64 3.96 -20.99
C PRO A 114 7.68 4.52 -20.01
N ASN A 115 8.80 5.00 -20.53
CA ASN A 115 9.84 5.56 -19.70
C ASN A 115 9.42 6.92 -19.13
N PRO A 116 9.41 7.11 -17.79
CA PRO A 116 9.17 8.41 -17.19
C PRO A 116 10.34 9.38 -17.46
N ALA A 117 10.05 10.66 -17.50
CA ALA A 117 11.10 11.68 -17.57
C ALA A 117 11.95 11.65 -16.27
N GLY A 118 13.27 11.57 -16.44
CA GLY A 118 14.20 11.43 -15.32
C GLY A 118 14.45 10.00 -14.84
N GLY A 119 13.81 9.00 -15.46
CA GLY A 119 13.93 7.59 -15.09
C GLY A 119 12.88 7.12 -14.10
N PHE A 120 12.99 5.87 -13.65
CA PHE A 120 12.09 5.25 -12.70
C PHE A 120 12.52 5.55 -11.26
N HIS A 121 11.59 5.96 -10.40
CA HIS A 121 11.84 6.28 -8.99
C HIS A 121 10.90 5.48 -8.07
N PRO A 122 11.20 4.19 -7.85
CA PRO A 122 10.40 3.34 -6.96
C PRO A 122 10.59 3.71 -5.49
N SER A 123 9.71 3.23 -4.63
CA SER A 123 9.88 3.29 -3.18
C SER A 123 11.21 2.68 -2.75
N VAL A 124 11.85 3.26 -1.73
CA VAL A 124 13.23 2.89 -1.33
C VAL A 124 13.30 2.11 -0.02
N GLY A 125 12.19 1.89 0.65
CA GLY A 125 12.13 1.17 1.92
C GLY A 125 11.60 -0.23 1.77
N GLY A 126 11.77 -1.00 2.83
CA GLY A 126 11.28 -2.35 2.90
C GLY A 126 12.21 -3.26 3.69
N TRP A 127 11.70 -4.32 4.28
CA TRP A 127 12.46 -5.29 5.05
C TRP A 127 13.50 -6.01 4.19
N GLY A 128 14.76 -5.61 4.35
CA GLY A 128 15.91 -6.35 3.82
C GLY A 128 16.14 -6.32 2.33
N ALA A 129 15.26 -5.78 1.55
CA ALA A 129 15.37 -5.39 0.15
C ALA A 129 14.08 -4.67 -0.22
N ASN A 130 14.21 -3.47 -0.69
CA ASN A 130 13.25 -2.66 -1.40
C ASN A 130 11.97 -3.40 -1.79
N ASP A 131 10.81 -2.97 -1.33
CA ASP A 131 9.56 -3.39 -1.95
C ASP A 131 9.46 -2.82 -3.37
N GLY A 132 10.17 -1.73 -3.65
CA GLY A 132 10.36 -1.22 -5.00
C GLY A 132 9.05 -0.98 -5.73
N HIS A 133 8.01 -0.53 -4.99
CA HIS A 133 6.74 -0.15 -5.58
C HIS A 133 6.90 1.09 -6.44
N LEU A 134 6.24 1.09 -7.57
CA LEU A 134 6.12 2.25 -8.44
C LEU A 134 4.88 2.11 -9.29
N ILE A 135 4.19 3.21 -9.47
CA ILE A 135 3.10 3.31 -10.43
C ILE A 135 3.51 4.28 -11.54
N VAL A 136 3.43 3.82 -12.79
CA VAL A 136 3.62 4.67 -13.96
C VAL A 136 2.28 4.84 -14.65
N ILE A 137 1.87 6.09 -14.88
CA ILE A 137 0.62 6.42 -15.57
C ILE A 137 0.93 6.97 -16.95
N ASN A 138 0.36 6.36 -17.98
CA ASN A 138 0.25 6.95 -19.29
C ASN A 138 -1.13 7.63 -19.41
N ALA A 139 -1.14 8.95 -19.24
CA ALA A 139 -2.39 9.73 -19.28
C ALA A 139 -3.04 9.73 -20.66
N ALA A 140 -2.26 9.67 -21.75
CA ALA A 140 -2.76 9.68 -23.11
C ALA A 140 -3.54 8.40 -23.46
N THR A 141 -3.09 7.25 -22.98
CA THR A 141 -3.75 5.95 -23.18
C THR A 141 -4.64 5.57 -22.01
N ARG A 142 -4.66 6.36 -20.94
CA ARG A 142 -5.34 6.07 -19.68
C ARG A 142 -5.01 4.69 -19.11
N THR A 143 -3.72 4.33 -19.20
CA THR A 143 -3.18 3.06 -18.71
C THR A 143 -2.27 3.33 -17.52
N TYR A 144 -2.36 2.50 -16.48
CA TYR A 144 -1.37 2.46 -15.41
C TYR A 144 -0.56 1.18 -15.48
N TYR A 145 0.65 1.26 -14.93
CA TYR A 145 1.58 0.14 -14.74
C TYR A 145 1.97 0.13 -13.28
N ASP A 146 1.80 -1.00 -12.62
CA ASP A 146 2.04 -1.15 -11.18
C ASP A 146 3.17 -2.17 -10.97
N PHE A 147 4.17 -1.80 -10.18
CA PHE A 147 5.39 -2.56 -9.94
C PHE A 147 5.53 -3.01 -8.50
N TRP A 148 6.09 -4.18 -8.32
CA TRP A 148 6.67 -4.66 -7.08
C TRP A 148 8.08 -5.21 -7.34
N LYS A 149 9.03 -4.83 -6.46
CA LYS A 149 10.47 -5.16 -6.55
C LYS A 149 11.14 -4.62 -7.83
N LEU A 150 10.78 -3.42 -8.22
CA LEU A 150 11.53 -2.68 -9.21
C LEU A 150 12.83 -2.16 -8.57
N MET A 151 13.97 -2.46 -9.17
CA MET A 151 15.28 -1.98 -8.73
C MET A 151 15.89 -1.08 -9.81
N VAL A 152 16.40 0.06 -9.38
CA VAL A 152 17.04 1.07 -10.25
C VAL A 152 18.41 1.48 -9.73
N ASP A 153 19.22 2.04 -10.62
CA ASP A 153 20.47 2.72 -10.26
C ASP A 153 20.20 4.17 -9.80
N ALA A 154 21.27 4.90 -9.48
CA ALA A 154 21.18 6.31 -9.05
C ALA A 154 20.60 7.26 -10.11
N ASN A 155 20.54 6.84 -11.37
CA ASN A 155 20.00 7.61 -12.48
C ASN A 155 18.56 7.20 -12.83
N GLY A 156 17.92 6.36 -12.01
CA GLY A 156 16.58 5.83 -12.27
C GLY A 156 16.52 4.82 -13.42
N GLN A 157 17.67 4.23 -13.81
CA GLN A 157 17.68 3.17 -14.82
C GLN A 157 17.49 1.81 -14.15
N PRO A 158 16.59 0.94 -14.66
CA PRO A 158 16.43 -0.39 -14.12
C PRO A 158 17.75 -1.17 -14.13
N THR A 159 18.15 -1.70 -12.97
CA THR A 159 19.35 -2.55 -12.85
C THR A 159 19.10 -3.95 -13.42
N THR A 160 17.83 -4.33 -13.54
CA THR A 160 17.36 -5.53 -14.23
C THR A 160 15.95 -5.28 -14.77
N THR A 161 15.61 -5.92 -15.86
CA THR A 161 14.24 -5.92 -16.39
C THR A 161 13.39 -7.08 -15.83
N ASN A 162 13.97 -7.95 -15.03
CA ASN A 162 13.25 -8.97 -14.27
C ASN A 162 12.85 -8.33 -12.93
N VAL A 163 11.55 -8.20 -12.70
CA VAL A 163 10.96 -7.61 -11.49
C VAL A 163 10.17 -8.65 -10.72
N GLY A 164 9.83 -8.37 -9.47
CA GLY A 164 9.00 -9.27 -8.69
C GLY A 164 7.63 -9.43 -9.33
N GLN A 165 6.99 -8.33 -9.62
CA GLN A 165 5.73 -8.27 -10.37
C GLN A 165 5.64 -6.97 -11.16
N VAL A 166 5.03 -7.02 -12.33
CA VAL A 166 4.57 -5.85 -13.08
C VAL A 166 3.23 -6.18 -13.73
N VAL A 167 2.26 -5.31 -13.56
CA VAL A 167 0.93 -5.44 -14.18
C VAL A 167 0.54 -4.16 -14.87
N SER A 168 -0.36 -4.26 -15.85
CA SER A 168 -0.97 -3.08 -16.49
C SER A 168 -2.49 -3.13 -16.36
N GLY A 169 -3.08 -1.97 -16.11
CA GLY A 169 -4.53 -1.81 -16.01
C GLY A 169 -4.99 -0.53 -16.70
N SER A 170 -6.28 -0.45 -16.99
CA SER A 170 -6.89 0.73 -17.57
C SER A 170 -7.54 1.59 -16.49
N LEU A 171 -7.27 2.89 -16.50
CA LEU A 171 -7.94 3.86 -15.63
C LEU A 171 -9.44 3.94 -15.92
N ASP A 172 -9.87 3.65 -17.16
CA ASP A 172 -11.28 3.73 -17.57
C ASP A 172 -12.08 2.48 -17.19
N ALA A 173 -11.45 1.29 -17.25
CA ALA A 173 -12.09 0.01 -16.98
C ALA A 173 -11.67 -0.60 -15.63
N SER A 174 -10.72 0.01 -14.94
CA SER A 174 -10.15 -0.54 -13.72
C SER A 174 -11.10 -0.36 -12.53
N ASN A 175 -11.20 -1.44 -11.78
CA ASN A 175 -11.77 -1.44 -10.42
C ASN A 175 -10.67 -1.49 -9.35
N GLY A 176 -9.45 -1.06 -9.69
CA GLY A 176 -8.27 -1.20 -8.85
C GLY A 176 -7.53 -2.52 -9.05
N THR A 177 -7.95 -3.35 -10.03
CA THR A 177 -7.27 -4.59 -10.41
C THR A 177 -6.92 -4.57 -11.89
N PRO A 178 -5.81 -5.21 -12.34
CA PRO A 178 -4.82 -5.86 -11.49
C PRO A 178 -3.91 -4.89 -10.77
N GLY A 179 -3.32 -5.33 -9.65
CA GLY A 179 -2.33 -4.58 -8.89
C GLY A 179 -1.30 -5.49 -8.22
N THR A 180 -0.26 -4.90 -7.67
CA THR A 180 0.87 -5.62 -7.07
C THR A 180 0.79 -5.75 -5.55
N THR A 181 -0.26 -5.26 -4.89
CA THR A 181 -0.48 -5.55 -3.47
C THR A 181 -0.80 -7.03 -3.25
N ALA A 182 -0.69 -7.51 -2.03
CA ALA A 182 -1.07 -8.87 -1.68
C ALA A 182 -2.51 -9.21 -2.08
N ALA A 183 -3.41 -8.24 -2.04
CA ALA A 183 -4.81 -8.36 -2.46
C ALA A 183 -5.04 -8.35 -3.98
N THR A 184 -4.01 -8.11 -4.81
CA THR A 184 -4.08 -7.84 -6.25
C THR A 184 -4.77 -6.52 -6.63
N ILE A 185 -4.94 -5.63 -5.68
CA ILE A 185 -5.43 -4.28 -5.90
C ILE A 185 -4.23 -3.38 -6.20
N SER A 186 -4.34 -2.47 -7.16
CA SER A 186 -3.28 -1.49 -7.41
C SER A 186 -3.17 -0.52 -6.24
N GLY A 187 -1.93 -0.19 -5.87
CA GLY A 187 -1.65 0.89 -4.93
C GLY A 187 -2.39 2.17 -5.33
N LEU A 188 -2.37 2.50 -6.61
CA LEU A 188 -3.03 3.69 -7.17
C LEU A 188 -4.52 3.81 -6.81
N ALA A 189 -5.22 2.70 -6.70
CA ALA A 189 -6.67 2.71 -6.52
C ALA A 189 -7.14 3.31 -5.18
N GLY A 190 -6.27 3.38 -4.19
CA GLY A 190 -6.60 3.96 -2.89
C GLY A 190 -5.43 4.75 -2.29
N ASP A 191 -4.54 5.23 -3.14
CA ASP A 191 -3.35 5.97 -2.78
C ASP A 191 -3.68 7.44 -2.48
N ILE A 192 -3.15 7.97 -1.39
CA ILE A 192 -3.30 9.39 -1.06
C ILE A 192 -2.34 10.18 -1.93
N MET A 193 -2.87 10.99 -2.83
CA MET A 193 -2.07 11.78 -3.77
C MET A 193 -1.71 13.16 -3.22
N PRO A 194 -0.65 13.77 -3.75
CA PRO A 194 -0.31 15.16 -3.41
C PRO A 194 -1.50 16.11 -3.61
N GLY A 195 -1.77 16.94 -2.61
CA GLY A 195 -2.88 17.91 -2.59
C GLY A 195 -4.19 17.40 -2.00
N GLU A 196 -4.38 16.08 -1.84
CA GLU A 196 -5.63 15.53 -1.31
C GLU A 196 -5.80 15.71 0.20
N LEU A 197 -4.72 16.03 0.92
CA LEU A 197 -4.77 16.34 2.35
C LEU A 197 -4.75 17.85 2.65
N ASP A 198 -4.78 18.72 1.63
CA ASP A 198 -4.71 20.17 1.79
C ASP A 198 -6.01 20.79 2.34
N CYS A 199 -7.12 20.09 2.18
CA CYS A 199 -8.39 20.48 2.76
C CYS A 199 -9.16 19.28 3.33
N ALA A 200 -10.04 19.52 4.31
CA ALA A 200 -10.76 18.46 5.02
C ALA A 200 -11.64 17.55 4.13
N THR A 201 -12.00 17.99 2.93
CA THR A 201 -12.89 17.28 2.00
C THR A 201 -12.24 17.04 0.63
N CYS A 202 -10.92 17.24 0.50
CA CYS A 202 -10.21 17.09 -0.76
C CYS A 202 -10.01 15.61 -1.16
N LEU A 203 -9.94 14.71 -0.18
CA LEU A 203 -9.77 13.27 -0.39
C LEU A 203 -11.14 12.61 -0.67
N GLN A 204 -11.41 12.26 -1.92
CA GLN A 204 -12.74 11.87 -2.39
C GLN A 204 -12.81 10.46 -2.98
N HIS A 205 -12.11 9.50 -2.37
CA HIS A 205 -12.15 8.09 -2.75
C HIS A 205 -11.83 7.21 -1.53
N ALA A 206 -12.09 5.89 -1.64
CA ALA A 206 -11.66 4.91 -0.66
C ALA A 206 -10.14 4.78 -0.63
N LEU A 207 -9.60 4.41 0.52
CA LEU A 207 -8.17 4.27 0.73
C LEU A 207 -7.72 2.82 0.62
N ASN A 208 -6.47 2.59 0.25
CA ASN A 208 -5.78 1.34 0.52
C ASN A 208 -5.15 1.38 1.91
N VAL A 209 -5.29 0.29 2.65
CA VAL A 209 -4.75 0.19 3.99
C VAL A 209 -4.04 -1.13 4.22
N VAL A 210 -2.88 -1.05 4.85
CA VAL A 210 -2.17 -2.22 5.39
C VAL A 210 -2.44 -2.34 6.88
N VAL A 211 -2.49 -3.58 7.36
CA VAL A 211 -2.81 -3.89 8.76
C VAL A 211 -1.71 -4.77 9.36
N PRO A 212 -1.59 -4.87 10.70
CA PRO A 212 -0.51 -5.66 11.32
C PRO A 212 -0.44 -7.10 10.85
N SER A 213 -1.61 -7.74 10.65
CA SER A 213 -1.68 -9.14 10.27
C SER A 213 -3.01 -9.45 9.59
N VAL A 214 -2.97 -10.33 8.62
CA VAL A 214 -4.13 -10.81 7.87
C VAL A 214 -4.38 -12.29 8.19
N MET A 215 -5.66 -12.67 8.24
CA MET A 215 -6.11 -14.02 8.56
C MET A 215 -5.54 -15.03 7.56
N ASN A 216 -5.12 -16.17 8.09
CA ASN A 216 -4.44 -17.21 7.31
C ASN A 216 -5.27 -17.65 6.08
N SER A 217 -4.65 -17.63 4.91
CA SER A 217 -5.25 -17.94 3.61
C SER A 217 -5.80 -19.36 3.50
N ASN A 218 -5.34 -20.29 4.33
CA ASN A 218 -5.89 -21.65 4.42
C ASN A 218 -7.24 -21.70 5.15
N LEU A 219 -7.61 -20.65 5.89
CA LEU A 219 -8.87 -20.58 6.65
C LEU A 219 -9.95 -19.79 5.92
N VAL A 220 -9.54 -18.78 5.16
CA VAL A 220 -10.48 -17.85 4.52
C VAL A 220 -9.99 -17.46 3.13
N SER A 221 -10.92 -17.25 2.23
CA SER A 221 -10.65 -16.61 0.95
C SER A 221 -10.56 -15.10 1.11
N ALA A 222 -9.93 -14.43 0.14
CA ALA A 222 -10.02 -12.99 0.01
C ALA A 222 -11.48 -12.54 -0.13
N GLN A 223 -11.75 -11.33 0.31
CA GLN A 223 -13.06 -10.70 0.17
C GLN A 223 -13.01 -9.68 -0.98
N ALA A 224 -14.04 -9.61 -1.80
CA ALA A 224 -14.10 -8.58 -2.84
C ALA A 224 -13.98 -7.15 -2.24
N PRO A 225 -13.17 -6.26 -2.84
CA PRO A 225 -12.60 -6.34 -4.20
C PRO A 225 -11.28 -7.14 -4.33
N ALA A 226 -10.67 -7.63 -3.26
CA ALA A 226 -9.47 -8.44 -3.34
C ALA A 226 -9.72 -9.76 -4.08
N ALA A 227 -8.79 -10.17 -4.95
CA ALA A 227 -8.90 -11.42 -5.70
C ALA A 227 -8.09 -12.56 -5.08
N LYS A 228 -7.12 -12.25 -4.23
CA LYS A 228 -6.33 -13.23 -3.48
C LYS A 228 -6.00 -12.72 -2.08
N THR A 229 -5.44 -13.58 -1.25
CA THR A 229 -4.86 -13.26 0.05
C THR A 229 -3.59 -14.06 0.27
N ASP A 230 -2.60 -13.44 0.88
CA ASP A 230 -1.38 -14.08 1.35
C ASP A 230 -1.31 -14.17 2.89
N GLY A 231 -2.41 -13.87 3.57
CA GLY A 231 -2.50 -13.90 5.02
C GLY A 231 -1.97 -15.19 5.65
N GLN A 232 -1.22 -15.06 6.74
CA GLN A 232 -0.53 -16.18 7.39
C GLN A 232 -0.89 -16.36 8.87
N VAL A 233 -1.66 -15.43 9.46
CA VAL A 233 -1.85 -15.40 10.91
C VAL A 233 -3.16 -16.08 11.31
N TYR A 234 -3.05 -17.15 12.10
CA TYR A 234 -4.20 -17.79 12.74
C TYR A 234 -4.75 -16.88 13.85
N GLY A 235 -6.05 -16.65 13.83
CA GLY A 235 -6.73 -15.80 14.81
C GLY A 235 -6.64 -14.29 14.52
N ALA A 236 -6.02 -13.85 13.44
CA ALA A 236 -6.17 -12.48 12.98
C ALA A 236 -7.64 -12.20 12.63
N ILE A 237 -8.06 -10.93 12.81
CA ILE A 237 -9.42 -10.50 12.50
C ILE A 237 -9.54 -9.89 11.11
N PHE A 238 -8.44 -9.36 10.60
CA PHE A 238 -8.44 -8.68 9.31
C PHE A 238 -8.37 -9.69 8.16
N ARG A 239 -9.10 -9.38 7.08
CA ARG A 239 -9.06 -10.11 5.81
C ARG A 239 -8.72 -9.14 4.70
N GLU A 240 -7.94 -9.56 3.73
CA GLU A 240 -7.77 -8.77 2.51
C GLU A 240 -9.08 -8.65 1.75
N GLY A 241 -9.36 -7.42 1.29
CA GLY A 241 -10.63 -7.04 0.73
C GLY A 241 -11.68 -6.57 1.75
N ALA A 242 -11.54 -6.91 3.04
CA ALA A 242 -12.39 -6.33 4.08
C ALA A 242 -12.19 -4.82 4.16
N LYS A 243 -13.21 -4.11 4.60
CA LYS A 243 -13.22 -2.65 4.59
C LYS A 243 -13.18 -2.08 6.00
N LEU A 244 -12.40 -1.03 6.17
CA LEU A 244 -12.44 -0.17 7.34
C LEU A 244 -13.29 1.06 7.04
N ARG A 245 -14.01 1.54 8.04
CA ARG A 245 -14.76 2.79 7.98
C ARG A 245 -14.61 3.53 9.30
N PHE A 246 -14.52 4.84 9.26
CA PHE A 246 -14.68 5.66 10.47
C PHE A 246 -16.17 5.76 10.80
N ASP A 247 -16.50 5.69 12.11
CA ASP A 247 -17.90 5.70 12.57
C ASP A 247 -18.65 6.93 12.04
N PRO A 248 -19.71 6.73 11.22
CA PRO A 248 -20.47 7.84 10.65
C PRO A 248 -21.24 8.66 11.68
N ALA A 249 -21.41 8.17 12.92
CA ALA A 249 -22.06 8.91 13.98
C ALA A 249 -21.13 9.99 14.59
N VAL A 250 -19.83 9.93 14.34
CA VAL A 250 -18.87 10.92 14.85
C VAL A 250 -18.84 12.14 13.94
N ASN A 251 -19.04 13.33 14.50
CA ASN A 251 -18.88 14.57 13.74
C ASN A 251 -17.39 14.91 13.61
N VAL A 252 -16.79 14.62 12.45
CA VAL A 252 -15.36 14.84 12.15
C VAL A 252 -14.98 16.31 12.27
N ASP A 253 -15.84 17.24 11.89
CA ASP A 253 -15.53 18.68 11.87
C ASP A 253 -15.27 19.23 13.28
N THR A 254 -15.85 18.60 14.30
CA THR A 254 -15.69 19.02 15.70
C THR A 254 -14.47 18.41 16.39
N LEU A 255 -13.79 17.45 15.76
CA LEU A 255 -12.63 16.81 16.37
C LEU A 255 -11.41 17.75 16.40
N PRO A 256 -10.65 17.76 17.50
CA PRO A 256 -9.43 18.56 17.62
C PRO A 256 -8.24 17.90 16.94
N VAL A 257 -8.34 17.70 15.64
CA VAL A 257 -7.34 17.02 14.79
C VAL A 257 -6.92 17.94 13.64
N SER A 258 -5.78 17.63 13.01
CA SER A 258 -5.27 18.40 11.86
C SER A 258 -6.20 18.35 10.65
N THR A 259 -6.00 19.25 9.69
CA THR A 259 -6.75 19.26 8.42
C THR A 259 -6.53 17.96 7.63
N ALA A 260 -5.30 17.47 7.56
CA ALA A 260 -4.98 16.21 6.90
C ALA A 260 -5.71 15.02 7.54
N VAL A 261 -5.76 14.98 8.88
CA VAL A 261 -6.53 13.95 9.59
C VAL A 261 -8.02 14.06 9.29
N LYS A 262 -8.59 15.27 9.27
CA LYS A 262 -10.00 15.45 8.88
C LYS A 262 -10.27 14.93 7.47
N ALA A 263 -9.37 15.18 6.51
CA ALA A 263 -9.51 14.64 5.14
C ALA A 263 -9.57 13.11 5.14
N ILE A 264 -8.65 12.45 5.86
CA ILE A 264 -8.63 10.99 6.00
C ILE A 264 -9.93 10.49 6.67
N LEU A 265 -10.37 11.10 7.75
CA LEU A 265 -11.57 10.67 8.47
C LEU A 265 -12.84 10.86 7.64
N HIS A 266 -12.98 11.96 6.89
CA HIS A 266 -14.08 12.16 5.94
C HIS A 266 -14.05 11.13 4.83
N ALA A 267 -12.88 10.83 4.26
CA ALA A 267 -12.74 9.77 3.26
C ALA A 267 -13.15 8.41 3.84
N LEU A 268 -12.71 8.08 5.05
CA LEU A 268 -13.10 6.84 5.73
C LEU A 268 -14.60 6.78 6.04
N GLN A 269 -15.27 7.89 6.33
CA GLN A 269 -16.72 7.93 6.52
C GLN A 269 -17.49 7.79 5.20
N ASN A 270 -17.00 8.46 4.15
CA ASN A 270 -17.74 8.57 2.90
C ASN A 270 -17.45 7.44 1.92
N TYR A 271 -16.25 6.84 1.99
CA TYR A 271 -15.78 5.83 1.04
C TYR A 271 -15.22 4.57 1.71
N GLY A 272 -14.66 4.71 2.91
CA GLY A 272 -13.98 3.63 3.63
C GLY A 272 -12.53 3.43 3.17
N ALA A 273 -11.93 2.33 3.63
CA ALA A 273 -10.63 1.84 3.18
C ALA A 273 -10.71 0.33 2.94
N VAL A 274 -9.93 -0.19 1.99
CA VAL A 274 -9.83 -1.62 1.70
C VAL A 274 -8.50 -2.14 2.23
N ILE A 275 -8.55 -3.24 2.96
CA ILE A 275 -7.34 -3.94 3.42
C ILE A 275 -6.70 -4.65 2.23
N THR A 276 -5.49 -4.25 1.88
CA THR A 276 -4.80 -4.72 0.67
C THR A 276 -3.51 -5.47 0.95
N ASP A 277 -3.03 -5.42 2.22
CA ASP A 277 -1.76 -6.05 2.59
C ASP A 277 -1.61 -6.13 4.11
N GLN A 278 -0.51 -6.75 4.58
CA GLN A 278 -0.11 -6.81 5.99
C GLN A 278 1.30 -6.25 6.21
N THR A 279 1.50 -5.58 7.34
CA THR A 279 2.81 -4.99 7.70
C THR A 279 3.73 -5.96 8.44
N GLY A 280 3.17 -6.99 9.08
CA GLY A 280 3.90 -7.81 10.05
C GLY A 280 4.31 -7.07 11.33
N GLY A 281 3.92 -5.79 11.48
CA GLY A 281 4.28 -4.91 12.59
C GLY A 281 3.12 -4.61 13.53
N THR A 282 3.07 -3.39 14.06
CA THR A 282 2.06 -2.89 15.00
C THR A 282 1.35 -1.64 14.49
N SER A 283 1.32 -1.44 13.17
CA SER A 283 0.71 -0.26 12.56
C SER A 283 -0.41 -0.59 11.59
N ILE A 284 -1.36 0.35 11.49
CA ILE A 284 -2.30 0.49 10.37
C ILE A 284 -1.73 1.61 9.51
N GLY A 285 -1.42 1.32 8.24
CA GLY A 285 -0.81 2.28 7.32
C GLY A 285 -1.70 2.53 6.11
N PHE A 286 -1.96 3.81 5.78
CA PHE A 286 -2.57 4.19 4.52
C PHE A 286 -1.47 4.41 3.47
N TYR A 287 -1.65 3.88 2.28
CA TYR A 287 -0.72 4.13 1.17
C TYR A 287 -0.80 5.56 0.67
N SER A 288 0.32 6.10 0.22
CA SER A 288 0.37 7.43 -0.36
C SER A 288 1.50 7.57 -1.38
N ALA A 289 1.33 8.51 -2.32
CA ALA A 289 2.37 9.02 -3.19
C ALA A 289 3.07 10.27 -2.61
N LEU A 290 2.95 10.50 -1.30
CA LEU A 290 3.50 11.68 -0.64
C LEU A 290 5.00 11.52 -0.39
N ALA A 291 5.76 12.56 -0.68
CA ALA A 291 7.20 12.56 -0.44
C ALA A 291 7.55 12.60 1.06
N VAL A 292 6.74 13.27 1.86
CA VAL A 292 6.95 13.47 3.29
C VAL A 292 5.64 13.28 4.06
N ALA A 293 5.78 12.89 5.32
CA ALA A 293 4.63 12.67 6.20
C ALA A 293 3.82 13.95 6.40
N PRO A 294 2.47 13.90 6.26
CA PRO A 294 1.60 15.02 6.57
C PRO A 294 1.50 15.22 8.09
N ASP A 295 0.88 16.33 8.49
CA ASP A 295 0.53 16.54 9.89
C ASP A 295 -0.60 15.61 10.32
N LEU A 296 -0.26 14.56 11.07
CA LEU A 296 -1.19 13.54 11.56
C LEU A 296 -1.63 13.80 13.03
N THR A 297 -1.51 15.04 13.52
CA THR A 297 -1.90 15.39 14.89
C THR A 297 -3.35 14.96 15.17
N GLY A 298 -3.52 14.11 16.17
CA GLY A 298 -4.80 13.60 16.64
C GLY A 298 -5.29 12.30 16.00
N LEU A 299 -4.64 11.77 14.97
CA LEU A 299 -5.10 10.54 14.27
C LEU A 299 -5.15 9.34 15.24
N ASP A 300 -4.12 9.11 16.03
CA ASP A 300 -4.09 8.01 16.99
C ASP A 300 -5.16 8.12 18.09
N GLN A 301 -5.58 9.33 18.42
CA GLN A 301 -6.60 9.56 19.45
C GLN A 301 -8.00 9.15 19.01
N VAL A 302 -8.26 9.14 17.71
CA VAL A 302 -9.59 8.87 17.13
C VAL A 302 -9.71 7.46 16.54
N LYS A 303 -8.65 6.68 16.48
CA LYS A 303 -8.66 5.32 15.91
C LYS A 303 -9.66 4.36 16.56
N GLY A 304 -10.05 4.60 17.80
CA GLY A 304 -11.06 3.83 18.50
C GLY A 304 -12.46 3.88 17.87
N HIS A 305 -12.69 4.76 16.90
CA HIS A 305 -13.94 4.85 16.14
C HIS A 305 -13.89 4.11 14.79
N LEU A 306 -12.88 3.28 14.55
CA LEU A 306 -12.80 2.45 13.35
C LEU A 306 -13.75 1.25 13.47
N LEU A 307 -14.46 0.99 12.37
CA LEU A 307 -15.37 -0.13 12.18
C LEU A 307 -14.85 -1.03 11.05
N LEU A 308 -14.93 -2.35 11.24
CA LEU A 308 -14.52 -3.35 10.24
C LEU A 308 -15.76 -3.98 9.61
N TYR A 309 -15.76 -4.08 8.28
CA TYR A 309 -16.82 -4.67 7.46
C TYR A 309 -16.26 -5.83 6.63
N PHE A 310 -17.02 -6.92 6.60
CA PHE A 310 -16.72 -8.12 5.83
C PHE A 310 -17.61 -8.23 4.60
#